data_847dd07f3d7d8eca4267d799cca02771
#
_entry.id   847dd07f3d7d8eca4267d799cca02771
#
_cell.length_a   1.000
_cell.length_b   1.000
_cell.length_c   1.000
_cell.angle_alpha   90.00
_cell.angle_beta   90.00
_cell.angle_gamma   90.00
#
_symmetry.space_group_name_H-M   'P 1'
#
loop_
_entity.id
_entity.type
_entity.pdbx_description
1 polymer ?
#
loop_
_entity_poly.entity_id
_entity_poly.type
_entity_poly.pdbx_seq_one_letter_code
_entity_poly.pdbx_strand_id
1 'polypeptide(L)'
;MSAGSVFAGTADDVKARGKLNCGVSTGLIGFASPDANGELACFDVDVFRAVAAAVLGDSTAVEFVPTTTKTRFTSLQSGEIDMLSRNTTWSFQRDTELGLDFVGVNYYYGQGFMASAYLGVSSATELDGATICIQTGTTTELNLADFFRLNNISYEPVPIETNAEAQQQYLAGACDAYTTDRSALAATRTSFEKPDDHVVLPEIVSKEPLGPVVRHGDNEWGDIVRWTLNAMITAEEFGVTAANAADLAANSNIPEVKRLLGTEGKLADYLVLDASWALRAIQAVGNYGESFDRNIGESTTIKLNRGVNSLWTDGGLIYSPPFR
;
A
#
# COMPACT_ATOMS: atom_id res chain seq x y z
N MET A 1 38.15 2.80 -25.29
CA MET A 1 37.21 3.33 -24.34
C MET A 1 35.85 2.76 -24.73
N SER A 2 35.37 1.77 -24.01
CA SER A 2 34.04 1.19 -24.27
C SER A 2 33.03 2.17 -23.67
N ALA A 3 32.22 2.81 -24.50
CA ALA A 3 31.07 3.57 -24.06
C ALA A 3 30.10 2.55 -23.46
N GLY A 4 30.05 2.48 -22.14
CA GLY A 4 28.97 1.74 -21.44
C GLY A 4 27.65 2.35 -21.88
N SER A 5 26.76 1.53 -22.41
CA SER A 5 25.37 1.92 -22.66
C SER A 5 24.80 2.37 -21.30
N VAL A 6 24.55 3.67 -21.15
CA VAL A 6 23.71 4.18 -20.06
C VAL A 6 22.33 3.62 -20.40
N PHE A 7 21.91 2.60 -19.70
CA PHE A 7 20.51 2.19 -19.77
C PHE A 7 19.69 3.36 -19.20
N ALA A 8 18.70 3.84 -19.95
CA ALA A 8 17.73 4.79 -19.44
C ALA A 8 17.10 4.20 -18.16
N GLY A 9 17.06 5.00 -17.09
CA GLY A 9 16.41 4.59 -15.84
C GLY A 9 14.88 4.55 -16.00
N THR A 10 14.18 3.93 -15.07
CA THR A 10 12.71 3.89 -15.09
C THR A 10 12.11 5.29 -15.16
N ALA A 11 12.75 6.29 -14.50
CA ALA A 11 12.30 7.68 -14.55
C ALA A 11 12.29 8.26 -15.97
N ASP A 12 13.31 7.97 -16.76
CA ASP A 12 13.41 8.41 -18.16
C ASP A 12 12.37 7.71 -19.04
N ASP A 13 12.15 6.40 -18.83
CA ASP A 13 11.14 5.64 -19.57
C ASP A 13 9.73 6.15 -19.28
N VAL A 14 9.41 6.44 -18.01
CA VAL A 14 8.14 7.03 -17.59
C VAL A 14 7.93 8.41 -18.22
N LYS A 15 8.94 9.28 -18.17
CA LYS A 15 8.88 10.61 -18.80
C LYS A 15 8.72 10.50 -20.32
N ALA A 16 9.45 9.62 -20.99
CA ALA A 16 9.38 9.43 -22.44
C ALA A 16 8.01 8.87 -22.89
N ARG A 17 7.45 7.96 -22.11
CA ARG A 17 6.12 7.37 -22.35
C ARG A 17 4.98 8.31 -21.98
N GLY A 18 5.21 9.25 -21.07
CA GLY A 18 4.19 10.17 -20.54
C GLY A 18 3.14 9.48 -19.66
N LYS A 19 3.41 8.30 -19.16
CA LYS A 19 2.53 7.52 -18.27
C LYS A 19 3.34 6.67 -17.31
N LEU A 20 2.82 6.49 -16.09
CA LEU A 20 3.31 5.59 -15.06
C LEU A 20 2.51 4.27 -15.10
N ASN A 21 3.18 3.14 -15.31
CA ASN A 21 2.55 1.81 -15.24
C ASN A 21 2.53 1.32 -13.79
N CYS A 22 1.35 1.14 -13.25
CA CYS A 22 1.09 0.89 -11.83
C CYS A 22 0.58 -0.52 -11.59
N GLY A 23 1.32 -1.36 -10.86
CA GLY A 23 0.85 -2.68 -10.46
C GLY A 23 -0.13 -2.59 -9.29
N VAL A 24 -1.40 -2.87 -9.54
CA VAL A 24 -2.48 -2.76 -8.56
C VAL A 24 -3.08 -4.11 -8.17
N SER A 25 -3.84 -4.14 -7.08
CA SER A 25 -4.65 -5.30 -6.71
C SER A 25 -5.80 -5.50 -7.71
N THR A 26 -6.23 -6.74 -7.87
CA THR A 26 -7.43 -7.10 -8.66
C THR A 26 -8.75 -6.68 -8.00
N GLY A 27 -8.69 -6.09 -6.79
CA GLY A 27 -9.82 -5.57 -6.03
C GLY A 27 -9.60 -5.78 -4.52
N LEU A 28 -9.38 -4.69 -3.80
CA LEU A 28 -9.32 -4.66 -2.34
C LEU A 28 -9.92 -3.33 -1.88
N ILE A 29 -11.08 -3.39 -1.25
CA ILE A 29 -11.84 -2.21 -0.82
C ILE A 29 -10.96 -1.33 0.07
N GLY A 30 -10.92 -0.02 -0.21
CA GLY A 30 -10.14 0.97 0.50
C GLY A 30 -8.66 1.06 0.09
N PHE A 31 -8.09 0.02 -0.52
CA PHE A 31 -6.69 0.01 -0.98
C PHE A 31 -6.57 0.15 -2.49
N ALA A 32 -7.28 -0.66 -3.25
CA ALA A 32 -7.39 -0.56 -4.70
C ALA A 32 -8.74 -1.15 -5.15
N SER A 33 -9.73 -0.33 -5.37
CA SER A 33 -11.05 -0.72 -5.85
C SER A 33 -11.65 0.36 -6.73
N PRO A 34 -12.54 0.01 -7.65
CA PRO A 34 -13.28 1.01 -8.42
C PRO A 34 -14.17 1.86 -7.50
N ASP A 35 -14.21 3.15 -7.78
CA ASP A 35 -15.18 4.09 -7.20
C ASP A 35 -16.56 3.96 -7.89
N ALA A 36 -17.49 4.85 -7.54
CA ALA A 36 -18.83 4.88 -8.13
C ALA A 36 -18.85 5.14 -9.64
N ASN A 37 -17.78 5.67 -10.21
CA ASN A 37 -17.62 5.96 -11.63
C ASN A 37 -16.88 4.83 -12.37
N GLY A 38 -16.42 3.81 -11.66
CA GLY A 38 -15.61 2.71 -12.19
C GLY A 38 -14.11 3.04 -12.27
N GLU A 39 -13.67 4.20 -11.77
CA GLU A 39 -12.27 4.60 -11.74
C GLU A 39 -11.57 4.01 -10.52
N LEU A 40 -10.37 3.43 -10.72
CA LEU A 40 -9.56 2.95 -9.61
C LEU A 40 -9.17 4.11 -8.69
N ALA A 41 -9.54 3.99 -7.45
CA ALA A 41 -9.24 4.93 -6.39
C ALA A 41 -8.71 4.18 -5.17
N CYS A 42 -8.50 4.86 -4.06
CA CYS A 42 -8.11 4.34 -2.76
C CYS A 42 -6.63 4.49 -2.40
N PHE A 43 -6.28 4.02 -1.22
CA PHE A 43 -5.05 4.32 -0.51
C PHE A 43 -3.76 3.94 -1.28
N ASP A 44 -3.70 2.73 -1.84
CA ASP A 44 -2.56 2.32 -2.68
C ASP A 44 -2.49 3.10 -3.99
N VAL A 45 -3.66 3.48 -4.54
CA VAL A 45 -3.77 4.24 -5.80
C VAL A 45 -3.30 5.67 -5.63
N ASP A 46 -3.52 6.29 -4.47
CA ASP A 46 -3.03 7.64 -4.18
C ASP A 46 -1.50 7.74 -4.26
N VAL A 47 -0.77 6.68 -3.87
CA VAL A 47 0.70 6.64 -4.01
C VAL A 47 1.12 6.74 -5.48
N PHE A 48 0.47 6.00 -6.39
CA PHE A 48 0.77 6.09 -7.82
C PHE A 48 0.47 7.49 -8.38
N ARG A 49 -0.68 8.05 -8.01
CA ARG A 49 -1.10 9.39 -8.45
C ARG A 49 -0.16 10.47 -7.94
N ALA A 50 0.34 10.33 -6.70
CA ALA A 50 1.36 11.22 -6.14
C ALA A 50 2.66 11.16 -6.94
N VAL A 51 3.15 9.94 -7.27
CA VAL A 51 4.36 9.76 -8.07
C VAL A 51 4.18 10.28 -9.49
N ALA A 52 3.04 10.03 -10.15
CA ALA A 52 2.74 10.58 -11.47
C ALA A 52 2.70 12.12 -11.46
N ALA A 53 2.07 12.72 -10.46
CA ALA A 53 2.06 14.17 -10.28
C ALA A 53 3.47 14.73 -10.06
N ALA A 54 4.32 14.05 -9.28
CA ALA A 54 5.69 14.45 -9.03
C ALA A 54 6.55 14.41 -10.31
N VAL A 55 6.48 13.32 -11.07
CA VAL A 55 7.36 13.05 -12.22
C VAL A 55 6.85 13.69 -13.51
N LEU A 56 5.53 13.59 -13.76
CA LEU A 56 4.90 13.99 -15.02
C LEU A 56 4.11 15.31 -14.91
N GLY A 57 3.89 15.81 -13.70
CA GLY A 57 3.05 16.99 -13.48
C GLY A 57 1.55 16.72 -13.60
N ASP A 58 1.15 15.46 -13.79
CA ASP A 58 -0.24 15.05 -13.99
C ASP A 58 -0.51 13.75 -13.20
N SER A 59 -1.35 13.83 -12.18
CA SER A 59 -1.75 12.68 -11.35
C SER A 59 -2.63 11.66 -12.08
N THR A 60 -3.19 12.02 -13.22
CA THR A 60 -4.02 11.15 -14.06
C THR A 60 -3.21 10.38 -15.09
N ALA A 61 -1.93 10.71 -15.26
CA ALA A 61 -1.01 10.06 -16.21
C ALA A 61 -0.54 8.69 -15.68
N VAL A 62 -1.48 7.81 -15.37
CA VAL A 62 -1.28 6.48 -14.83
C VAL A 62 -1.94 5.42 -15.71
N GLU A 63 -1.32 4.26 -15.80
CA GLU A 63 -1.90 3.05 -16.39
C GLU A 63 -1.93 1.97 -15.30
N PHE A 64 -3.12 1.53 -14.92
CA PHE A 64 -3.27 0.51 -13.89
C PHE A 64 -3.23 -0.89 -14.50
N VAL A 65 -2.28 -1.69 -14.05
CA VAL A 65 -2.10 -3.08 -14.45
C VAL A 65 -2.50 -3.98 -13.28
N PRO A 66 -3.68 -4.62 -13.33
CA PRO A 66 -4.11 -5.54 -12.28
C PRO A 66 -3.19 -6.75 -12.19
N THR A 67 -2.71 -7.03 -10.99
CA THR A 67 -1.82 -8.16 -10.71
C THR A 67 -2.40 -9.03 -9.60
N THR A 68 -2.18 -10.34 -9.70
CA THR A 68 -2.49 -11.29 -8.62
C THR A 68 -1.33 -11.36 -7.63
N THR A 69 -1.50 -12.06 -6.53
CA THR A 69 -0.43 -12.33 -5.56
C THR A 69 0.73 -13.12 -6.17
N LYS A 70 0.47 -13.91 -7.21
CA LYS A 70 1.48 -14.71 -7.92
C LYS A 70 2.22 -13.93 -9.00
N THR A 71 1.54 -13.00 -9.69
CA THR A 71 2.10 -12.33 -10.88
C THR A 71 2.77 -10.99 -10.58
N ARG A 72 2.43 -10.31 -9.45
CA ARG A 72 2.89 -8.95 -9.14
C ARG A 72 4.41 -8.76 -9.22
N PHE A 73 5.19 -9.71 -8.72
CA PHE A 73 6.65 -9.59 -8.70
C PHE A 73 7.26 -9.83 -10.07
N THR A 74 6.74 -10.79 -10.83
CA THR A 74 7.20 -11.04 -12.21
C THR A 74 6.86 -9.88 -13.14
N SER A 75 5.68 -9.26 -12.99
CA SER A 75 5.31 -8.05 -13.74
C SER A 75 6.25 -6.87 -13.43
N LEU A 76 6.67 -6.71 -12.16
CA LEU A 76 7.64 -5.67 -11.79
C LEU A 76 9.03 -5.98 -12.34
N GLN A 77 9.51 -7.22 -12.18
CA GLN A 77 10.83 -7.65 -12.65
C GLN A 77 10.97 -7.56 -14.18
N SER A 78 9.91 -7.86 -14.93
CA SER A 78 9.90 -7.81 -16.40
C SER A 78 9.84 -6.38 -16.97
N GLY A 79 9.50 -5.37 -16.13
CA GLY A 79 9.28 -4.01 -16.57
C GLY A 79 7.91 -3.75 -17.18
N GLU A 80 6.97 -4.68 -17.07
CA GLU A 80 5.57 -4.46 -17.42
C GLU A 80 4.94 -3.34 -16.59
N ILE A 81 5.33 -3.25 -15.32
CA ILE A 81 5.01 -2.17 -14.41
C ILE A 81 6.27 -1.46 -13.91
N ASP A 82 6.16 -0.17 -13.64
CA ASP A 82 7.26 0.66 -13.16
C ASP A 82 7.42 0.59 -11.66
N MET A 83 6.31 0.46 -10.94
CA MET A 83 6.25 0.28 -9.49
C MET A 83 5.03 -0.54 -9.09
N LEU A 84 5.09 -1.08 -7.89
CA LEU A 84 4.02 -1.84 -7.26
C LEU A 84 3.60 -1.17 -5.96
N SER A 85 2.33 -0.81 -5.80
CA SER A 85 1.70 -0.46 -4.53
C SER A 85 0.40 -1.26 -4.43
N ARG A 86 0.47 -2.35 -3.68
CA ARG A 86 -0.54 -3.40 -3.70
C ARG A 86 -0.48 -4.22 -2.42
N ASN A 87 -0.77 -3.60 -1.28
CA ASN A 87 -0.70 -4.24 0.03
C ASN A 87 0.43 -5.31 0.10
N THR A 88 1.65 -4.88 -0.25
CA THR A 88 2.80 -5.77 -0.39
C THR A 88 3.69 -5.67 0.83
N THR A 89 3.80 -6.77 1.56
CA THR A 89 4.60 -6.86 2.79
C THR A 89 6.08 -6.83 2.49
N TRP A 90 6.81 -5.94 3.12
CA TRP A 90 8.27 -5.93 3.15
C TRP A 90 8.77 -7.08 4.02
N SER A 91 9.36 -8.08 3.42
CA SER A 91 9.96 -9.21 4.12
C SER A 91 11.39 -9.42 3.67
N PHE A 92 12.20 -10.05 4.53
CA PHE A 92 13.61 -10.33 4.23
C PHE A 92 13.79 -11.04 2.88
N GLN A 93 12.99 -12.07 2.63
CA GLN A 93 13.09 -12.83 1.38
C GLN A 93 12.76 -11.98 0.15
N ARG A 94 11.67 -11.20 0.20
CA ARG A 94 11.27 -10.36 -0.93
C ARG A 94 12.30 -9.29 -1.26
N ASP A 95 12.88 -8.70 -0.24
CA ASP A 95 13.88 -7.65 -0.35
C ASP A 95 15.22 -8.18 -0.90
N THR A 96 15.66 -9.35 -0.42
CA THR A 96 17.01 -9.84 -0.72
C THR A 96 17.07 -10.85 -1.87
N GLU A 97 16.07 -11.74 -2.01
CA GLU A 97 16.09 -12.83 -2.99
C GLU A 97 15.45 -12.44 -4.32
N LEU A 98 14.35 -11.64 -4.28
CA LEU A 98 13.58 -11.37 -5.47
C LEU A 98 14.07 -10.16 -6.29
N GLY A 99 15.15 -9.50 -5.87
CA GLY A 99 15.68 -8.33 -6.57
C GLY A 99 14.70 -7.15 -6.56
N LEU A 100 14.12 -6.86 -5.41
CA LEU A 100 13.12 -5.82 -5.20
C LEU A 100 13.58 -4.85 -4.13
N ASP A 101 13.32 -3.56 -4.31
CA ASP A 101 13.55 -2.52 -3.32
C ASP A 101 12.22 -2.02 -2.75
N PHE A 102 12.02 -2.22 -1.44
CA PHE A 102 10.95 -1.57 -0.72
C PHE A 102 11.37 -0.15 -0.36
N VAL A 103 10.65 0.83 -0.84
CA VAL A 103 11.07 2.24 -0.74
C VAL A 103 10.52 2.98 0.48
N GLY A 104 9.74 2.29 1.31
CA GLY A 104 9.17 2.80 2.54
C GLY A 104 8.00 1.95 2.99
N VAL A 105 7.43 2.28 4.15
CA VAL A 105 6.21 1.65 4.65
C VAL A 105 5.09 2.68 4.63
N ASN A 106 4.02 2.38 3.88
CA ASN A 106 2.83 3.21 3.84
C ASN A 106 1.72 2.72 4.76
N TYR A 107 1.79 1.47 5.25
CA TYR A 107 0.80 0.92 6.16
C TYR A 107 1.38 -0.21 7.01
N TYR A 108 1.25 -0.10 8.33
CA TYR A 108 1.63 -1.14 9.28
C TYR A 108 0.42 -1.94 9.70
N TYR A 109 0.51 -3.25 9.56
CA TYR A 109 -0.58 -4.13 9.97
C TYR A 109 -0.10 -5.54 10.34
N GLY A 110 -1.08 -6.45 10.53
CA GLY A 110 -0.85 -7.86 10.77
C GLY A 110 -1.98 -8.72 10.23
N GLN A 111 -1.69 -9.98 10.02
CA GLN A 111 -2.64 -11.00 9.60
C GLN A 111 -3.61 -11.34 10.71
N GLY A 112 -4.87 -11.56 10.33
CA GLY A 112 -5.94 -12.02 11.22
C GLY A 112 -6.78 -13.11 10.58
N PHE A 113 -7.87 -13.44 11.25
CA PHE A 113 -8.85 -14.43 10.79
C PHE A 113 -10.25 -13.83 10.86
N MET A 114 -11.07 -14.17 9.87
CA MET A 114 -12.50 -13.95 9.89
C MET A 114 -13.19 -15.31 9.79
N ALA A 115 -14.14 -15.56 10.68
CA ALA A 115 -14.91 -16.78 10.74
C ALA A 115 -16.40 -16.50 10.75
N SER A 116 -17.21 -17.50 10.38
CA SER A 116 -18.66 -17.41 10.56
C SER A 116 -19.02 -17.37 12.06
N ALA A 117 -19.89 -16.46 12.46
CA ALA A 117 -20.39 -16.37 13.82
C ALA A 117 -21.09 -17.67 14.28
N TYR A 118 -21.61 -18.48 13.35
CA TYR A 118 -22.22 -19.78 13.63
C TYR A 118 -21.25 -20.81 14.20
N LEU A 119 -19.94 -20.67 13.95
CA LEU A 119 -18.93 -21.55 14.53
C LEU A 119 -18.78 -21.33 16.04
N GLY A 120 -19.21 -20.19 16.56
CA GLY A 120 -19.13 -19.88 17.98
C GLY A 120 -17.70 -19.72 18.52
N VAL A 121 -16.70 -19.58 17.62
CA VAL A 121 -15.30 -19.39 17.99
C VAL A 121 -15.04 -17.93 18.39
N SER A 122 -14.19 -17.75 19.37
CA SER A 122 -13.77 -16.44 19.89
C SER A 122 -12.27 -16.17 19.74
N SER A 123 -11.50 -17.20 19.37
CA SER A 123 -10.06 -17.19 19.20
C SER A 123 -9.66 -18.02 17.97
N ALA A 124 -8.61 -17.60 17.28
CA ALA A 124 -8.04 -18.35 16.16
C ALA A 124 -7.46 -19.71 16.59
N THR A 125 -7.16 -19.89 17.87
CA THR A 125 -6.70 -21.18 18.42
C THR A 125 -7.83 -22.21 18.53
N GLU A 126 -9.09 -21.80 18.39
CA GLU A 126 -10.27 -22.68 18.38
C GLU A 126 -10.60 -23.20 16.96
N LEU A 127 -9.79 -22.83 15.94
CA LEU A 127 -9.95 -23.26 14.55
C LEU A 127 -9.24 -24.60 14.25
N ASP A 128 -9.07 -25.49 15.24
CA ASP A 128 -8.46 -26.80 15.02
C ASP A 128 -9.29 -27.67 14.06
N GLY A 129 -8.67 -28.17 13.01
CA GLY A 129 -9.32 -28.95 11.95
C GLY A 129 -10.15 -28.13 10.95
N ALA A 130 -10.17 -26.80 11.06
CA ALA A 130 -10.96 -25.96 10.19
C ALA A 130 -10.41 -25.89 8.76
N THR A 131 -11.31 -25.73 7.80
CA THR A 131 -10.96 -25.35 6.41
C THR A 131 -10.71 -23.84 6.33
N ILE A 132 -9.54 -23.42 5.77
CA ILE A 132 -9.13 -22.02 5.76
C ILE A 132 -8.87 -21.54 4.33
N CYS A 133 -9.65 -20.56 3.87
CA CYS A 133 -9.41 -19.86 2.63
C CYS A 133 -8.13 -19.01 2.74
N ILE A 134 -7.16 -19.26 1.85
CA ILE A 134 -5.85 -18.60 1.87
C ILE A 134 -5.36 -18.26 0.46
N GLN A 135 -4.89 -17.03 0.26
CA GLN A 135 -4.28 -16.65 -1.01
C GLN A 135 -2.85 -17.18 -1.11
N THR A 136 -2.58 -17.95 -2.15
CA THR A 136 -1.26 -18.52 -2.43
C THR A 136 -0.25 -17.45 -2.85
N GLY A 137 1.05 -17.68 -2.57
CA GLY A 137 2.13 -16.74 -2.89
C GLY A 137 2.17 -15.50 -1.99
N THR A 138 1.62 -15.62 -0.78
CA THR A 138 1.57 -14.54 0.21
C THR A 138 2.40 -14.87 1.45
N THR A 139 2.79 -13.85 2.20
CA THR A 139 3.31 -14.00 3.56
C THR A 139 2.27 -14.64 4.48
N THR A 140 0.99 -14.36 4.21
CA THR A 140 -0.15 -14.87 4.96
C THR A 140 -0.22 -16.41 4.94
N GLU A 141 0.10 -17.03 3.80
CA GLU A 141 0.17 -18.49 3.66
C GLU A 141 1.26 -19.10 4.57
N LEU A 142 2.44 -18.46 4.63
CA LEU A 142 3.55 -18.90 5.48
C LEU A 142 3.22 -18.70 6.96
N ASN A 143 2.69 -17.54 7.33
CA ASN A 143 2.31 -17.22 8.70
C ASN A 143 1.18 -18.13 9.21
N LEU A 144 0.24 -18.52 8.33
CA LEU A 144 -0.83 -19.45 8.66
C LEU A 144 -0.25 -20.79 9.12
N ALA A 145 0.68 -21.35 8.33
CA ALA A 145 1.33 -22.63 8.66
C ALA A 145 2.11 -22.54 9.98
N ASP A 146 2.82 -21.43 10.21
CA ASP A 146 3.58 -21.23 11.44
C ASP A 146 2.68 -21.07 12.67
N PHE A 147 1.58 -20.31 12.56
CA PHE A 147 0.63 -20.11 13.66
C PHE A 147 -0.01 -21.43 14.11
N PHE A 148 -0.49 -22.24 13.16
CA PHE A 148 -1.14 -23.51 13.47
C PHE A 148 -0.15 -24.52 14.07
N ARG A 149 1.06 -24.60 13.50
CA ARG A 149 2.14 -25.43 14.05
C ARG A 149 2.52 -25.03 15.49
N LEU A 150 2.65 -23.73 15.74
CA LEU A 150 3.04 -23.20 17.07
C LEU A 150 2.00 -23.54 18.14
N ASN A 151 0.74 -23.52 17.78
CA ASN A 151 -0.37 -23.79 18.68
C ASN A 151 -0.75 -25.30 18.74
N ASN A 152 -0.05 -26.18 18.01
CA ASN A 152 -0.31 -27.61 17.90
C ASN A 152 -1.75 -27.92 17.45
N ILE A 153 -2.29 -27.13 16.54
CA ILE A 153 -3.59 -27.33 15.91
C ILE A 153 -3.42 -27.57 14.41
N SER A 154 -4.40 -28.23 13.80
CA SER A 154 -4.41 -28.59 12.38
C SER A 154 -5.36 -27.69 11.58
N TYR A 155 -5.20 -27.64 10.27
CA TYR A 155 -6.12 -26.97 9.36
C TYR A 155 -6.05 -27.62 7.97
N GLU A 156 -7.07 -27.38 7.16
CA GLU A 156 -7.10 -27.74 5.75
C GLU A 156 -7.07 -26.46 4.88
N PRO A 157 -5.99 -26.22 4.11
CA PRO A 157 -5.92 -25.02 3.30
C PRO A 157 -6.83 -25.14 2.06
N VAL A 158 -7.61 -24.09 1.79
CA VAL A 158 -8.34 -23.91 0.53
C VAL A 158 -7.63 -22.79 -0.25
N PRO A 159 -6.74 -23.17 -1.21
CA PRO A 159 -5.92 -22.21 -1.93
C PRO A 159 -6.74 -21.41 -2.94
N ILE A 160 -6.59 -20.11 -2.93
CA ILE A 160 -7.27 -19.16 -3.80
C ILE A 160 -6.29 -18.15 -4.39
N GLU A 161 -6.68 -17.50 -5.48
CA GLU A 161 -5.80 -16.56 -6.17
C GLU A 161 -6.19 -15.08 -5.96
N THR A 162 -7.48 -14.78 -5.88
CA THR A 162 -7.98 -13.40 -5.77
C THR A 162 -8.83 -13.18 -4.52
N ASN A 163 -8.93 -11.92 -4.07
CA ASN A 163 -9.82 -11.57 -2.96
C ASN A 163 -11.29 -11.88 -3.26
N ALA A 164 -11.73 -11.65 -4.50
CA ALA A 164 -13.11 -11.94 -4.92
C ALA A 164 -13.42 -13.44 -4.81
N GLU A 165 -12.50 -14.28 -5.24
CA GLU A 165 -12.63 -15.75 -5.09
C GLU A 165 -12.65 -16.15 -3.63
N ALA A 166 -11.76 -15.57 -2.78
CA ALA A 166 -11.76 -15.81 -1.35
C ALA A 166 -13.11 -15.54 -0.69
N GLN A 167 -13.70 -14.39 -1.02
CA GLN A 167 -15.00 -13.98 -0.50
C GLN A 167 -16.11 -14.95 -0.96
N GLN A 168 -16.12 -15.32 -2.25
CA GLN A 168 -17.10 -16.25 -2.80
C GLN A 168 -17.01 -17.63 -2.14
N GLN A 169 -15.82 -18.20 -2.03
CA GLN A 169 -15.61 -19.51 -1.41
C GLN A 169 -15.99 -19.51 0.07
N TYR A 170 -15.59 -18.46 0.79
CA TYR A 170 -15.93 -18.30 2.20
C TYR A 170 -17.45 -18.17 2.40
N LEU A 171 -18.13 -17.31 1.64
CA LEU A 171 -19.58 -17.11 1.73
C LEU A 171 -20.37 -18.36 1.28
N ALA A 172 -19.81 -19.15 0.35
CA ALA A 172 -20.40 -20.42 -0.06
C ALA A 172 -20.21 -21.56 0.95
N GLY A 173 -19.47 -21.31 2.05
CA GLY A 173 -19.20 -22.33 3.08
C GLY A 173 -18.14 -23.35 2.69
N ALA A 174 -17.33 -23.09 1.65
CA ALA A 174 -16.20 -23.93 1.30
C ALA A 174 -15.02 -23.78 2.27
N CYS A 175 -15.00 -22.69 3.05
CA CYS A 175 -14.04 -22.43 4.10
C CYS A 175 -14.77 -22.03 5.38
N ASP A 176 -14.35 -22.58 6.52
CA ASP A 176 -14.83 -22.20 7.84
C ASP A 176 -14.31 -20.82 8.25
N ALA A 177 -13.09 -20.50 7.81
CA ALA A 177 -12.48 -19.20 8.05
C ALA A 177 -11.74 -18.67 6.81
N TYR A 178 -11.57 -17.34 6.76
CA TYR A 178 -10.76 -16.64 5.78
C TYR A 178 -9.65 -15.87 6.51
N THR A 179 -8.42 -15.99 6.01
CA THR A 179 -7.26 -15.30 6.59
C THR A 179 -6.57 -14.42 5.56
N THR A 180 -6.32 -13.18 5.96
CA THR A 180 -5.53 -12.17 5.24
C THR A 180 -5.21 -11.01 6.21
N ASP A 181 -4.74 -9.87 5.70
CA ASP A 181 -4.56 -8.67 6.50
C ASP A 181 -5.85 -8.29 7.23
N ARG A 182 -5.77 -7.99 8.51
CA ARG A 182 -6.94 -7.71 9.34
C ARG A 182 -7.76 -6.50 8.86
N SER A 183 -7.09 -5.50 8.28
CA SER A 183 -7.76 -4.37 7.62
C SER A 183 -8.58 -4.82 6.41
N ALA A 184 -8.02 -5.72 5.60
CA ALA A 184 -8.71 -6.30 4.46
C ALA A 184 -9.91 -7.15 4.91
N LEU A 185 -9.79 -7.91 6.01
CA LEU A 185 -10.92 -8.63 6.60
C LEU A 185 -12.01 -7.69 7.09
N ALA A 186 -11.65 -6.62 7.78
CA ALA A 186 -12.61 -5.62 8.25
C ALA A 186 -13.35 -4.96 7.07
N ALA A 187 -12.60 -4.54 6.03
CA ALA A 187 -13.17 -3.97 4.81
C ALA A 187 -14.10 -4.97 4.09
N THR A 188 -13.65 -6.21 3.93
CA THR A 188 -14.42 -7.28 3.30
C THR A 188 -15.72 -7.56 4.06
N ARG A 189 -15.65 -7.66 5.39
CA ARG A 189 -16.83 -7.88 6.25
C ARG A 189 -17.90 -6.82 6.03
N THR A 190 -17.51 -5.54 5.87
CA THR A 190 -18.50 -4.45 5.65
C THR A 190 -19.20 -4.54 4.30
N SER A 191 -18.65 -5.26 3.33
CA SER A 191 -19.25 -5.46 2.00
C SER A 191 -20.25 -6.61 1.94
N PHE A 192 -20.32 -7.45 2.97
CA PHE A 192 -21.24 -8.57 3.01
C PHE A 192 -22.67 -8.13 3.29
N GLU A 193 -23.64 -8.88 2.77
CA GLU A 193 -25.07 -8.61 2.99
C GLU A 193 -25.44 -8.63 4.47
N LYS A 194 -24.79 -9.50 5.25
CA LYS A 194 -24.99 -9.68 6.69
C LYS A 194 -23.66 -9.62 7.45
N PRO A 195 -23.09 -8.44 7.67
CA PRO A 195 -21.78 -8.31 8.32
C PRO A 195 -21.70 -8.94 9.72
N ASP A 196 -22.81 -8.96 10.45
CA ASP A 196 -22.86 -9.47 11.83
C ASP A 196 -22.85 -11.00 11.91
N ASP A 197 -23.10 -11.72 10.79
CA ASP A 197 -22.93 -13.16 10.72
C ASP A 197 -21.45 -13.57 10.63
N HIS A 198 -20.52 -12.61 10.65
CA HIS A 198 -19.08 -12.82 10.53
C HIS A 198 -18.32 -12.10 11.64
N VAL A 199 -17.34 -12.77 12.20
CA VAL A 199 -16.48 -12.24 13.27
C VAL A 199 -15.04 -12.17 12.80
N VAL A 200 -14.39 -11.01 12.99
CA VAL A 200 -12.93 -10.90 12.86
C VAL A 200 -12.33 -11.20 14.23
N LEU A 201 -11.58 -12.29 14.30
CA LEU A 201 -10.98 -12.77 15.55
C LEU A 201 -9.92 -11.80 16.09
N PRO A 202 -9.67 -11.79 17.41
CA PRO A 202 -8.83 -10.77 18.04
C PRO A 202 -7.34 -10.89 17.72
N GLU A 203 -6.86 -12.07 17.35
CA GLU A 203 -5.43 -12.33 17.16
C GLU A 203 -4.85 -11.57 15.96
N ILE A 204 -3.63 -11.09 16.16
CA ILE A 204 -2.73 -10.59 15.11
C ILE A 204 -1.54 -11.53 15.10
N VAL A 205 -1.42 -12.34 14.05
CA VAL A 205 -0.47 -13.46 14.01
C VAL A 205 0.82 -13.15 13.28
N SER A 206 0.96 -11.94 12.69
CA SER A 206 2.17 -11.52 12.00
C SER A 206 2.42 -10.02 12.07
N LYS A 207 3.58 -9.60 11.57
CA LYS A 207 3.91 -8.20 11.26
C LYS A 207 3.89 -8.04 9.75
N GLU A 208 3.04 -7.15 9.25
CA GLU A 208 2.89 -6.86 7.83
C GLU A 208 3.17 -5.37 7.57
N PRO A 209 4.45 -4.95 7.47
CA PRO A 209 4.79 -3.60 6.99
C PRO A 209 4.58 -3.56 5.48
N LEU A 210 3.52 -2.90 5.04
CA LEU A 210 3.17 -2.78 3.62
C LEU A 210 3.82 -1.55 3.02
N GLY A 211 4.28 -1.65 1.78
CA GLY A 211 4.88 -0.50 1.13
C GLY A 211 5.04 -0.61 -0.38
N PRO A 212 5.33 0.54 -1.03
CA PRO A 212 5.65 0.57 -2.45
C PRO A 212 6.96 -0.15 -2.74
N VAL A 213 7.00 -0.80 -3.91
CA VAL A 213 8.13 -1.62 -4.35
C VAL A 213 8.55 -1.22 -5.74
N VAL A 214 9.85 -1.15 -5.98
CA VAL A 214 10.47 -0.92 -7.29
C VAL A 214 11.46 -2.04 -7.61
N ARG A 215 11.98 -2.06 -8.84
CA ARG A 215 13.06 -2.97 -9.22
C ARG A 215 14.36 -2.61 -8.52
N HIS A 216 15.08 -3.62 -8.11
CA HIS A 216 16.40 -3.48 -7.51
C HIS A 216 17.40 -2.85 -8.51
N GLY A 217 18.27 -1.98 -8.00
CA GLY A 217 19.37 -1.39 -8.78
C GLY A 217 19.00 -0.12 -9.54
N ASP A 218 17.74 0.31 -9.56
CA ASP A 218 17.32 1.63 -10.06
C ASP A 218 17.15 2.60 -8.90
N ASN A 219 18.28 3.06 -8.36
CA ASN A 219 18.30 3.88 -7.15
C ASN A 219 17.62 5.23 -7.36
N GLU A 220 17.75 5.85 -8.55
CA GLU A 220 17.10 7.12 -8.88
C GLU A 220 15.58 6.98 -8.80
N TRP A 221 15.04 5.94 -9.44
CA TRP A 221 13.61 5.66 -9.40
C TRP A 221 13.13 5.33 -7.99
N GLY A 222 13.89 4.50 -7.27
CA GLY A 222 13.63 4.17 -5.87
C GLY A 222 13.58 5.40 -4.98
N ASP A 223 14.50 6.36 -5.18
CA ASP A 223 14.53 7.62 -4.43
C ASP A 223 13.33 8.51 -4.77
N ILE A 224 12.93 8.61 -6.04
CA ILE A 224 11.75 9.37 -6.45
C ILE A 224 10.49 8.84 -5.75
N VAL A 225 10.26 7.53 -5.79
CA VAL A 225 9.09 6.92 -5.16
C VAL A 225 9.13 7.06 -3.64
N ARG A 226 10.30 6.81 -3.02
CA ARG A 226 10.54 6.97 -1.57
C ARG A 226 10.25 8.38 -1.10
N TRP A 227 10.84 9.37 -1.75
CA TRP A 227 10.69 10.76 -1.32
C TRP A 227 9.32 11.33 -1.64
N THR A 228 8.60 10.77 -2.62
CA THR A 228 7.18 11.12 -2.85
C THR A 228 6.31 10.65 -1.69
N LEU A 229 6.49 9.42 -1.20
CA LEU A 229 5.80 8.96 0.00
C LEU A 229 6.20 9.79 1.24
N ASN A 230 7.49 10.05 1.42
CA ASN A 230 7.99 10.89 2.52
C ASN A 230 7.46 12.32 2.45
N ALA A 231 7.25 12.87 1.26
CA ALA A 231 6.65 14.20 1.11
C ALA A 231 5.20 14.22 1.60
N MET A 232 4.41 13.18 1.34
CA MET A 232 3.05 13.07 1.87
C MET A 232 3.05 12.97 3.41
N ILE A 233 3.97 12.20 3.99
CA ILE A 233 4.11 12.05 5.44
C ILE A 233 4.56 13.36 6.09
N THR A 234 5.58 14.00 5.55
CA THR A 234 6.09 15.29 6.04
C THR A 234 5.04 16.39 5.91
N ALA A 235 4.24 16.37 4.85
CA ALA A 235 3.14 17.31 4.67
C ALA A 235 2.11 17.19 5.81
N GLU A 236 1.75 15.98 6.23
CA GLU A 236 0.88 15.79 7.39
C GLU A 236 1.52 16.35 8.67
N GLU A 237 2.79 16.05 8.91
CA GLU A 237 3.53 16.50 10.10
C GLU A 237 3.54 18.03 10.25
N PHE A 238 3.60 18.77 9.14
CA PHE A 238 3.59 20.23 9.13
C PHE A 238 2.21 20.84 8.81
N GLY A 239 1.15 20.04 8.76
CA GLY A 239 -0.21 20.51 8.48
C GLY A 239 -0.40 21.06 7.07
N VAL A 240 0.44 20.63 6.13
CA VAL A 240 0.27 20.93 4.69
C VAL A 240 -0.75 19.98 4.12
N THR A 241 -1.81 20.52 3.53
CA THR A 241 -2.93 19.77 2.95
C THR A 241 -3.08 20.08 1.46
N ALA A 242 -3.86 19.28 0.73
CA ALA A 242 -4.18 19.58 -0.66
C ALA A 242 -4.75 21.01 -0.82
N ALA A 243 -5.57 21.44 0.14
CA ALA A 243 -6.26 22.73 0.08
C ALA A 243 -5.36 23.92 0.37
N ASN A 244 -4.36 23.80 1.27
CA ASN A 244 -3.52 24.92 1.69
C ASN A 244 -2.11 24.91 1.10
N ALA A 245 -1.69 23.86 0.41
CA ALA A 245 -0.31 23.71 -0.08
C ALA A 245 0.14 24.87 -0.97
N ALA A 246 -0.73 25.40 -1.85
CA ALA A 246 -0.38 26.51 -2.72
C ALA A 246 -0.16 27.81 -1.93
N ASP A 247 -0.99 28.09 -0.94
CA ASP A 247 -0.84 29.25 -0.07
C ASP A 247 0.43 29.14 0.78
N LEU A 248 0.69 27.98 1.36
CA LEU A 248 1.90 27.74 2.16
C LEU A 248 3.18 27.80 1.32
N ALA A 249 3.15 27.35 0.06
CA ALA A 249 4.27 27.53 -0.86
C ALA A 249 4.61 29.01 -1.08
N ALA A 250 3.58 29.86 -1.19
CA ALA A 250 3.77 31.29 -1.41
C ALA A 250 4.12 32.08 -0.14
N ASN A 251 3.55 31.72 1.00
CA ASN A 251 3.48 32.57 2.17
C ASN A 251 4.13 31.99 3.45
N SER A 252 4.49 30.70 3.47
CA SER A 252 5.07 30.09 4.68
C SER A 252 6.43 30.67 5.03
N ASN A 253 6.66 30.89 6.33
CA ASN A 253 7.95 31.25 6.88
C ASN A 253 8.69 30.06 7.55
N ILE A 254 8.10 28.86 7.52
CA ILE A 254 8.67 27.64 8.10
C ILE A 254 9.67 27.06 7.10
N PRO A 255 10.96 26.95 7.45
CA PRO A 255 11.99 26.49 6.50
C PRO A 255 11.73 25.06 5.98
N GLU A 256 11.20 24.16 6.83
CA GLU A 256 10.85 22.79 6.46
C GLU A 256 9.75 22.77 5.39
N VAL A 257 8.70 23.55 5.56
CA VAL A 257 7.59 23.69 4.60
C VAL A 257 8.09 24.28 3.28
N LYS A 258 8.98 25.27 3.34
CA LYS A 258 9.55 25.89 2.13
C LYS A 258 10.41 24.90 1.34
N ARG A 259 11.23 24.09 2.04
CA ARG A 259 12.02 23.04 1.37
C ARG A 259 11.13 21.94 0.79
N LEU A 260 10.13 21.48 1.55
CA LEU A 260 9.17 20.49 1.08
C LEU A 260 8.44 20.96 -0.19
N LEU A 261 7.97 22.21 -0.19
CA LEU A 261 7.19 22.75 -1.31
C LEU A 261 8.06 23.36 -2.44
N GLY A 262 9.39 23.23 -2.35
CA GLY A 262 10.32 23.61 -3.41
C GLY A 262 10.57 25.12 -3.57
N THR A 263 10.21 25.93 -2.57
CA THR A 263 10.43 27.39 -2.59
C THR A 263 11.74 27.81 -1.92
N GLU A 264 12.47 26.86 -1.31
CA GLU A 264 13.79 27.05 -0.75
C GLU A 264 14.67 25.81 -0.95
N GLY A 265 15.94 26.00 -1.26
CA GLY A 265 16.89 24.91 -1.48
C GLY A 265 16.89 24.35 -2.90
N LYS A 266 17.57 23.22 -3.10
CA LYS A 266 17.77 22.54 -4.39
C LYS A 266 17.49 21.05 -4.31
N LEU A 267 16.59 20.61 -3.43
CA LEU A 267 16.34 19.19 -3.20
C LEU A 267 15.81 18.48 -4.44
N ALA A 268 15.05 19.18 -5.27
CA ALA A 268 14.53 18.66 -6.53
C ALA A 268 15.63 18.30 -7.54
N ASP A 269 16.73 19.05 -7.53
CA ASP A 269 17.87 18.80 -8.43
C ASP A 269 18.48 17.40 -8.18
N TYR A 270 18.45 16.91 -6.94
CA TYR A 270 18.98 15.59 -6.56
C TYR A 270 18.10 14.44 -7.03
N LEU A 271 16.82 14.69 -7.31
CA LEU A 271 15.87 13.73 -7.86
C LEU A 271 15.66 13.92 -9.38
N VAL A 272 16.35 14.90 -9.99
CA VAL A 272 16.17 15.26 -11.41
C VAL A 272 14.71 15.58 -11.74
N LEU A 273 14.03 16.25 -10.78
CA LEU A 273 12.64 16.68 -10.88
C LEU A 273 12.51 18.21 -10.87
N ASP A 274 11.34 18.68 -11.26
CA ASP A 274 10.97 20.09 -11.12
C ASP A 274 10.84 20.50 -9.65
N ALA A 275 11.19 21.75 -9.31
CA ALA A 275 11.18 22.24 -7.93
C ALA A 275 9.84 22.03 -7.21
N SER A 276 8.72 22.10 -7.93
CA SER A 276 7.36 21.94 -7.39
C SER A 276 6.85 20.48 -7.35
N TRP A 277 7.72 19.49 -7.53
CA TRP A 277 7.30 18.09 -7.59
C TRP A 277 6.46 17.64 -6.37
N ALA A 278 6.91 17.95 -5.16
CA ALA A 278 6.20 17.59 -3.93
C ALA A 278 4.91 18.42 -3.75
N LEU A 279 4.94 19.71 -4.11
CA LEU A 279 3.73 20.54 -4.12
C LEU A 279 2.65 19.92 -5.02
N ARG A 280 3.02 19.50 -6.25
CA ARG A 280 2.07 18.86 -7.18
C ARG A 280 1.52 17.55 -6.63
N ALA A 281 2.38 16.71 -6.03
CA ALA A 281 1.94 15.47 -5.41
C ALA A 281 0.92 15.72 -4.29
N ILE A 282 1.22 16.65 -3.37
CA ILE A 282 0.33 16.99 -2.25
C ILE A 282 -0.98 17.62 -2.75
N GLN A 283 -0.94 18.51 -3.74
CA GLN A 283 -2.15 19.09 -4.31
C GLN A 283 -3.05 18.03 -4.98
N ALA A 284 -2.45 17.01 -5.58
CA ALA A 284 -3.18 15.98 -6.31
C ALA A 284 -3.90 14.99 -5.40
N VAL A 285 -3.25 14.54 -4.33
CA VAL A 285 -3.75 13.44 -3.49
C VAL A 285 -3.89 13.80 -2.01
N GLY A 286 -3.41 14.97 -1.61
CA GLY A 286 -3.32 15.37 -0.20
C GLY A 286 -2.07 14.83 0.49
N ASN A 287 -1.97 15.09 1.78
CA ASN A 287 -0.97 14.49 2.65
C ASN A 287 -1.35 13.04 3.01
N TYR A 288 -0.47 12.35 3.75
CA TYR A 288 -0.69 10.96 4.13
C TYR A 288 -1.98 10.78 4.96
N GLY A 289 -2.28 11.68 5.91
CA GLY A 289 -3.50 11.65 6.71
C GLY A 289 -4.75 11.86 5.88
N GLU A 290 -4.75 12.81 4.95
CA GLU A 290 -5.89 13.04 4.05
C GLU A 290 -6.16 11.81 3.15
N SER A 291 -5.10 11.16 2.65
CA SER A 291 -5.24 9.93 1.88
C SER A 291 -5.78 8.78 2.74
N PHE A 292 -5.25 8.60 3.95
CA PHE A 292 -5.72 7.59 4.89
C PHE A 292 -7.21 7.79 5.23
N ASP A 293 -7.58 8.99 5.69
CA ASP A 293 -8.92 9.29 6.19
C ASP A 293 -9.98 9.17 5.09
N ARG A 294 -9.66 9.61 3.88
CA ARG A 294 -10.56 9.54 2.71
C ARG A 294 -10.83 8.11 2.27
N ASN A 295 -9.83 7.23 2.34
CA ASN A 295 -9.89 5.89 1.75
C ASN A 295 -10.27 4.79 2.72
N ILE A 296 -9.72 4.82 3.94
CA ILE A 296 -9.84 3.74 4.92
C ILE A 296 -10.15 4.21 6.34
N GLY A 297 -10.10 5.51 6.60
CA GLY A 297 -10.27 6.10 7.92
C GLY A 297 -11.67 5.96 8.52
N GLU A 298 -11.86 6.52 9.71
CA GLU A 298 -13.07 6.37 10.52
C GLU A 298 -14.33 6.95 9.85
N SER A 299 -14.17 7.88 8.93
CA SER A 299 -15.29 8.47 8.15
C SER A 299 -15.80 7.56 7.02
N THR A 300 -15.05 6.53 6.66
CA THR A 300 -15.40 5.58 5.60
C THR A 300 -16.26 4.42 6.13
N THR A 301 -16.77 3.59 5.23
CA THR A 301 -17.46 2.35 5.61
C THR A 301 -16.54 1.34 6.28
N ILE A 302 -15.22 1.43 6.05
CA ILE A 302 -14.20 0.53 6.61
C ILE A 302 -13.90 0.88 8.07
N LYS A 303 -13.93 2.17 8.41
CA LYS A 303 -13.77 2.72 9.77
C LYS A 303 -12.49 2.28 10.48
N LEU A 304 -11.35 2.31 9.78
CA LEU A 304 -10.08 1.99 10.42
C LEU A 304 -9.58 3.18 11.26
N ASN A 305 -9.20 2.87 12.49
CA ASN A 305 -8.45 3.80 13.33
C ASN A 305 -6.98 3.83 12.89
N ARG A 306 -6.33 4.98 12.99
CA ARG A 306 -4.91 5.17 12.65
C ARG A 306 -4.01 4.22 13.46
N GLY A 307 -4.17 4.17 14.77
CA GLY A 307 -3.37 3.34 15.67
C GLY A 307 -1.87 3.48 15.38
N VAL A 308 -1.18 2.37 15.11
CA VAL A 308 0.26 2.38 14.74
C VAL A 308 0.56 3.13 13.45
N ASN A 309 -0.44 3.41 12.61
CA ASN A 309 -0.32 4.21 11.40
C ASN A 309 -0.48 5.73 11.64
N SER A 310 -0.55 6.16 12.89
CA SER A 310 -0.41 7.57 13.26
C SER A 310 1.03 8.03 13.03
N LEU A 311 1.22 9.35 12.91
CA LEU A 311 2.57 9.93 12.89
C LEU A 311 3.34 9.60 14.16
N TRP A 312 4.65 9.59 14.07
CA TRP A 312 5.55 9.39 15.21
C TRP A 312 5.31 10.42 16.32
N THR A 313 4.91 11.64 15.98
CA THR A 313 4.53 12.71 16.93
C THR A 313 3.29 12.36 17.74
N ASP A 314 2.43 11.49 17.20
CA ASP A 314 1.18 11.04 17.82
C ASP A 314 1.29 9.61 18.37
N GLY A 315 2.53 9.12 18.52
CA GLY A 315 2.82 7.79 19.07
C GLY A 315 2.72 6.63 18.09
N GLY A 316 2.58 6.90 16.79
CA GLY A 316 2.57 5.89 15.74
C GLY A 316 3.96 5.56 15.18
N LEU A 317 3.98 4.79 14.09
CA LEU A 317 5.20 4.35 13.39
C LEU A 317 5.42 5.06 12.05
N ILE A 318 4.49 5.89 11.60
CA ILE A 318 4.65 6.64 10.35
C ILE A 318 5.64 7.78 10.59
N TYR A 319 6.75 7.70 9.86
CA TYR A 319 7.90 8.57 10.04
C TYR A 319 8.54 8.89 8.69
N SER A 320 8.89 10.15 8.48
CA SER A 320 9.66 10.61 7.32
C SER A 320 11.02 11.12 7.78
N PRO A 321 12.12 10.78 7.09
CA PRO A 321 13.39 11.48 7.27
C PRO A 321 13.26 12.96 6.91
N PRO A 322 14.09 13.86 7.50
CA PRO A 322 13.97 15.29 7.27
C PRO A 322 14.37 15.71 5.85
N PHE A 323 13.64 16.67 5.29
CA PHE A 323 13.94 17.33 4.02
C PHE A 323 15.08 18.36 4.22
N ARG A 324 16.34 17.90 4.14
CA ARG A 324 17.55 18.75 4.33
C ARG A 324 18.65 18.42 3.34
#